data_4a58c3c7971bb42affdd8c46ed23f8d6
#
_entry.id   4a58c3c7971bb42affdd8c46ed23f8d6
#
_cell.length_a   1.000
_cell.length_b   1.000
_cell.length_c   1.000
_cell.angle_alpha   90.00
_cell.angle_beta   90.00
_cell.angle_gamma   90.00
#
_symmetry.space_group_name_H-M   'P 1'
#
loop_
_entity.id
_entity.type
_entity.pdbx_description
1 polymer ?
#
loop_
_entity_poly.entity_id
_entity_poly.type
_entity_poly.pdbx_seq_one_letter_code
_entity_poly.pdbx_strand_id
1 'polypeptide(L)' 'MTELKQKFDASTVAVMRQALNEVIRDHRFSMRKSVTRLDVAEHILEQAASGVRDLDRLKNSSFEKLSVIA' A
#
# COMPACT_ATOMS: atom_id res chain seq x y z
N MET A 1 7.45 -1.29 22.68
CA MET A 1 7.39 -1.27 22.26
C MET A 1 7.65 -1.53 21.40
N THR A 2 7.64 -1.54 21.10
CA THR A 2 7.85 -1.61 20.45
C THR A 2 8.00 -2.01 19.46
N GLU A 3 8.06 -2.45 19.02
CA GLU A 3 8.26 -2.99 18.24
C GLU A 3 8.06 -2.75 17.00
N LEU A 4 7.55 -2.34 16.82
CA LEU A 4 7.23 -2.04 15.68
C LEU A 4 8.14 -1.33 15.05
N LYS A 5 8.84 -1.00 15.39
CA LYS A 5 9.60 -0.35 14.92
C LYS A 5 10.38 -0.74 14.12
N GLN A 6 10.32 -1.10 13.58
CA GLN A 6 10.99 -1.49 13.03
C GLN A 6 11.45 -1.46 11.99
N LYS A 7 11.38 -1.43 11.44
CA LYS A 7 11.90 -1.80 10.38
C LYS A 7 11.83 -0.93 9.27
N PHE A 8 11.09 0.13 9.16
CA PHE A 8 10.94 1.01 8.04
C PHE A 8 11.61 2.33 8.36
N ASP A 9 12.61 2.71 7.57
CA ASP A 9 13.23 4.01 7.77
C ASP A 9 12.32 5.09 7.20
N ALA A 10 12.72 6.35 7.38
CA ALA A 10 11.88 7.48 7.00
C ALA A 10 11.59 7.49 5.50
N SER A 11 12.56 7.14 4.68
CA SER A 11 12.31 7.18 3.24
C SER A 11 11.39 6.05 2.81
N THR A 12 11.46 4.89 3.45
CA THR A 12 10.52 3.82 3.16
C THR A 12 9.10 4.20 3.56
N VAL A 13 8.95 4.81 4.72
CA VAL A 13 7.64 5.26 5.17
C VAL A 13 7.06 6.29 4.21
N ALA A 14 7.91 7.20 3.72
CA ALA A 14 7.45 8.20 2.77
C ALA A 14 6.94 7.56 1.49
N VAL A 15 7.65 6.55 0.99
CA VAL A 15 7.23 5.84 -0.21
C VAL A 15 5.91 5.10 0.03
N MET A 16 5.79 4.45 1.17
CA MET A 16 4.57 3.72 1.50
C MET A 16 3.38 4.67 1.58
N ARG A 17 3.58 5.80 2.22
CA ARG A 17 2.52 6.79 2.36
C ARG A 17 2.12 7.35 1.01
N GLN A 18 3.10 7.63 0.17
CA GLN A 18 2.81 8.14 -1.16
C GLN A 18 2.06 7.11 -1.99
N ALA A 19 2.47 5.85 -1.91
CA ALA A 19 1.78 4.78 -2.63
C ALA A 19 0.31 4.70 -2.19
N LEU A 20 0.09 4.73 -0.88
CA LEU A 20 -1.27 4.67 -0.37
C LEU A 20 -2.10 5.84 -0.88
N ASN A 21 -1.55 7.05 -0.79
CA ASN A 21 -2.29 8.23 -1.23
C ASN A 21 -2.63 8.16 -2.71
N GLU A 22 -1.71 7.69 -3.52
CA GLU A 22 -1.96 7.63 -4.95
C GLU A 22 -2.98 6.57 -5.30
N VAL A 23 -2.93 5.44 -4.61
CA VAL A 23 -3.90 4.38 -4.87
C VAL A 23 -5.31 4.81 -4.47
N ILE A 24 -5.47 5.42 -3.31
CA ILE A 24 -6.81 5.78 -2.86
C ILE A 24 -7.39 6.96 -3.64
N ARG A 25 -6.54 7.71 -4.33
CA ARG A 25 -7.02 8.78 -5.19
C ARG A 25 -7.32 8.30 -6.60
N ASP A 26 -6.93 7.09 -6.90
CA ASP A 26 -7.15 6.54 -8.21
C ASP A 26 -8.61 6.13 -8.37
N HIS A 27 -9.11 6.30 -9.58
CA HIS A 27 -10.48 5.95 -9.89
C HIS A 27 -10.78 4.49 -9.59
N ARG A 28 -9.80 3.62 -9.80
CA ARG A 28 -9.98 2.19 -9.55
C ARG A 28 -10.33 1.91 -8.09
N PHE A 29 -9.74 2.66 -7.18
CA PHE A 29 -10.07 2.48 -5.78
C PHE A 29 -11.51 2.89 -5.50
N SER A 30 -11.93 4.01 -6.06
CA SER A 30 -13.29 4.49 -5.79
C SER A 30 -14.35 3.58 -6.40
N MET A 31 -13.98 2.77 -7.38
CA MET A 31 -14.90 1.82 -7.99
C MET A 31 -15.07 0.56 -7.16
N ARG A 32 -14.16 0.31 -6.21
CA ARG A 32 -14.19 -0.92 -5.42
C ARG A 32 -14.65 -0.61 -4.00
N LYS A 33 -15.93 -0.59 -3.81
CA LYS A 33 -16.50 -0.17 -2.53
C LYS A 33 -16.21 -1.14 -1.40
N SER A 34 -15.92 -2.38 -1.72
CA SER A 34 -15.62 -3.36 -0.68
C SER A 34 -14.17 -3.28 -0.19
N VAL A 35 -13.33 -2.48 -0.84
CA VAL A 35 -11.95 -2.33 -0.43
C VAL A 35 -11.79 -0.98 0.25
N THR A 36 -11.31 -0.99 1.47
CA THR A 36 -11.15 0.24 2.24
C THR A 36 -9.71 0.71 2.18
N ARG A 37 -9.50 1.95 2.65
CA ARG A 37 -8.15 2.47 2.76
C ARG A 37 -7.29 1.58 3.66
N LEU A 38 -7.89 1.04 4.70
CA LEU A 38 -7.14 0.18 5.60
C LEU A 38 -6.67 -1.07 4.89
N ASP A 39 -7.51 -1.64 4.03
CA ASP A 39 -7.13 -2.81 3.25
C ASP A 39 -5.91 -2.52 2.40
N VAL A 40 -5.91 -1.37 1.73
CA VAL A 40 -4.78 -0.98 0.89
C VAL A 40 -3.54 -0.74 1.74
N ALA A 41 -3.71 -0.07 2.87
CA ALA A 41 -2.59 0.23 3.75
C ALA A 41 -1.95 -1.06 4.26
N GLU A 42 -2.76 -2.04 4.64
CA GLU A 42 -2.24 -3.31 5.11
C GLU A 42 -1.48 -4.03 4.02
N HIS A 43 -1.99 -3.99 2.81
CA HIS A 43 -1.31 -4.61 1.69
C HIS A 43 0.05 -3.96 1.44
N ILE A 44 0.09 -2.64 1.48
CA ILE A 44 1.35 -1.92 1.27
C ILE A 44 2.34 -2.24 2.38
N LEU A 45 1.85 -2.33 3.62
CA LEU A 45 2.71 -2.72 4.74
C LEU A 45 3.31 -4.10 4.52
N GLU A 46 2.49 -5.04 4.09
CA GLU A 46 2.97 -6.40 3.85
C GLU A 46 4.03 -6.42 2.75
N GLN A 47 3.79 -5.69 1.68
CA GLN A 47 4.75 -5.64 0.59
C GLN A 47 6.05 -5.01 1.03
N ALA A 48 5.98 -3.92 1.78
CA ALA A 48 7.18 -3.27 2.27
C ALA A 48 7.93 -4.17 3.25
N ALA A 49 7.22 -4.91 4.07
CA ALA A 49 7.83 -5.82 5.02
C ALA A 49 8.57 -6.96 4.31
N SER A 50 8.08 -7.35 3.15
CA SER A 50 8.75 -8.41 2.39
C SER A 50 9.89 -7.88 1.52
N GLY A 51 10.15 -6.58 1.56
CA GLY A 51 11.30 -6.00 0.89
C GLY A 51 11.02 -5.09 -0.28
N VAL A 52 9.75 -4.91 -0.63
CA VAL A 52 9.40 -4.04 -1.74
C VAL A 52 9.53 -2.60 -1.29
N ARG A 53 10.41 -1.85 -1.95
CA ARG A 53 10.67 -0.46 -1.57
C ARG A 53 10.39 0.52 -2.69
N ASP A 54 9.96 0.01 -3.84
CA ASP A 54 9.77 0.83 -5.01
C ASP A 54 8.34 1.31 -5.08
N LEU A 55 8.16 2.61 -5.29
CA LEU A 55 6.83 3.21 -5.31
C LEU A 55 5.93 2.56 -6.37
N ASP A 56 6.46 2.38 -7.56
CA ASP A 56 5.68 1.79 -8.64
C ASP A 56 5.24 0.38 -8.32
N ARG A 57 6.12 -0.39 -7.71
CA ARG A 57 5.79 -1.76 -7.36
C ARG A 57 4.70 -1.81 -6.29
N LEU A 58 4.80 -0.95 -5.30
CA LEU A 58 3.78 -0.89 -4.27
C LEU A 58 2.43 -0.50 -4.85
N LYS A 59 2.44 0.47 -5.76
CA LYS A 59 1.21 0.90 -6.41
C LYS A 59 0.63 -0.20 -7.29
N ASN A 60 1.47 -0.79 -8.13
CA ASN A 60 0.99 -1.82 -9.04
C ASN A 60 0.45 -3.03 -8.30
N SER A 61 1.12 -3.42 -7.23
CA SER A 61 0.66 -4.51 -6.40
C SER A 61 -0.70 -4.20 -5.79
N SER A 62 -0.89 -2.96 -5.35
CA SER A 62 -2.16 -2.54 -4.78
C SER A 62 -3.27 -2.55 -5.83
N PHE A 63 -2.96 -2.09 -7.04
CA PHE A 63 -3.95 -2.12 -8.11
C PHE A 63 -4.32 -3.55 -8.49
N GLU A 64 -3.36 -4.47 -8.44
CA GLU A 64 -3.66 -5.87 -8.67
C GLU A 64 -4.63 -6.41 -7.63
N LYS A 65 -4.44 -5.99 -6.38
CA LYS A 65 -5.37 -6.38 -5.33
C LYS A 65 -6.77 -5.90 -5.61
N LEU A 66 -6.89 -4.69 -6.11
CA LEU A 66 -8.20 -4.16 -6.47
C LEU A 66 -8.83 -4.94 -7.62
N SER A 67 -8.02 -5.37 -8.57
CA SER A 67 -8.52 -6.10 -9.73
C SER A 67 -8.95 -7.51 -9.40
N VAL A 68 -8.24 -8.14 -8.51
CA VAL A 68 -8.45 -9.54 -8.19
C VAL A 68 -9.81 -9.81 -7.58
N ILE A 69 -10.36 -8.81 -6.95
CA ILE A 69 -11.63 -9.01 -6.32
C ILE A 69 -12.70 -8.85 -7.35
N ALA A 70 -12.95 -9.76 -8.11
CA ALA A 70 -13.92 -9.59 -9.18
C ALA A 70 -15.28 -10.16 -8.80
#